data_acda62593c5200f08e869edc206bfde0
#
_entry.id   acda62593c5200f08e869edc206bfde0
#
_cell.length_a   1.000
_cell.length_b   1.000
_cell.length_c   1.000
_cell.angle_alpha   90.00
_cell.angle_beta   90.00
_cell.angle_gamma   90.00
#
_symmetry.space_group_name_H-M   'P 1'
#
loop_
_entity.id
_entity.type
_entity.pdbx_description
1 polymer ?
#
loop_
_entity_poly.entity_id
_entity_poly.type
_entity_poly.pdbx_seq_one_letter_code
_entity_poly.pdbx_strand_id
1 'polypeptide(L)'
;MVKSIFIVFIFSLLFTASRAQTRWTFELHGGEVYNVPMPLQIKQQTYPDIKLTANYHSESLILPVYWDWRFSRWKNNKSWEFEAIHHKLYLDNTTPEIQKFNISHGFNILMVNRGFDKKTFRYRAGVGVVLAHPESIIRGKEFGNSTEDMDTGYYLTGPVFNLAISRPIRLGSRFYINPETKTTFAYSYIKISEGHANVYNLAFHLILGFGVDFIQPKEK
;
A
#
# COMPACT_ATOMS: atom_id res chain seq x y z
N MET A 1 17.52 51.54 -36.68
CA MET A 1 18.19 50.94 -35.49
C MET A 1 17.28 50.51 -34.35
N VAL A 2 15.97 50.63 -34.44
CA VAL A 2 15.04 50.28 -33.30
C VAL A 2 14.44 48.87 -33.40
N LYS A 3 14.47 48.24 -34.58
CA LYS A 3 13.89 46.90 -34.79
C LYS A 3 14.74 45.73 -34.26
N SER A 4 16.03 45.90 -34.06
CA SER A 4 16.92 44.82 -33.58
C SER A 4 16.93 44.65 -32.04
N ILE A 5 16.53 45.67 -31.29
CA ILE A 5 16.52 45.64 -29.81
C ILE A 5 15.30 44.86 -29.30
N PHE A 6 14.19 44.85 -30.02
CA PHE A 6 12.96 44.15 -29.62
C PHE A 6 13.06 42.62 -29.74
N ILE A 7 13.86 42.11 -30.65
CA ILE A 7 14.05 40.67 -30.85
C ILE A 7 14.93 40.06 -29.76
N VAL A 8 15.91 40.82 -29.25
CA VAL A 8 16.80 40.34 -28.17
C VAL A 8 16.06 40.27 -26.83
N PHE A 9 15.07 41.15 -26.61
CA PHE A 9 14.27 41.15 -25.37
C PHE A 9 13.25 40.01 -25.33
N ILE A 10 12.73 39.57 -26.48
CA ILE A 10 11.81 38.41 -26.54
C ILE A 10 12.57 37.08 -26.37
N PHE A 11 13.83 37.00 -26.81
CA PHE A 11 14.65 35.79 -26.65
C PHE A 11 15.16 35.62 -25.22
N SER A 12 15.34 36.70 -24.45
CA SER A 12 15.77 36.59 -23.03
C SER A 12 14.64 36.19 -22.09
N LEU A 13 13.37 36.36 -22.47
CA LEU A 13 12.20 35.97 -21.68
C LEU A 13 11.82 34.49 -21.81
N LEU A 14 12.41 33.77 -22.77
CA LEU A 14 12.14 32.33 -22.99
C LEU A 14 13.08 31.41 -22.25
N PHE A 15 14.10 31.90 -21.55
CA PHE A 15 15.11 31.06 -20.86
C PHE A 15 15.03 31.04 -19.33
N THR A 16 13.97 31.55 -18.72
CA THR A 16 13.64 31.17 -17.33
C THR A 16 12.81 29.88 -17.31
N ALA A 17 13.27 28.84 -18.03
CA ALA A 17 12.84 27.48 -17.74
C ALA A 17 13.31 27.15 -16.33
N SER A 18 12.49 27.41 -15.33
CA SER A 18 12.67 26.89 -13.99
C SER A 18 12.94 25.38 -14.14
N ARG A 19 14.22 24.98 -14.04
CA ARG A 19 14.58 23.56 -14.01
C ARG A 19 13.88 22.97 -12.81
N ALA A 20 12.78 22.30 -13.06
CA ALA A 20 12.00 21.62 -12.03
C ALA A 20 12.93 20.66 -11.30
N GLN A 21 13.26 20.97 -10.06
CA GLN A 21 14.15 20.18 -9.24
C GLN A 21 13.52 18.81 -9.00
N THR A 22 14.14 17.75 -9.51
CA THR A 22 13.75 16.37 -9.20
C THR A 22 14.23 16.05 -7.78
N ARG A 23 13.35 15.55 -6.95
CA ARG A 23 13.60 15.15 -5.57
C ARG A 23 13.20 13.69 -5.41
N TRP A 24 14.07 12.88 -4.80
CA TRP A 24 13.75 11.52 -4.39
C TRP A 24 13.48 11.49 -2.90
N THR A 25 12.51 10.72 -2.48
CA THR A 25 12.18 10.56 -1.06
C THR A 25 12.00 9.09 -0.73
N PHE A 26 12.39 8.73 0.48
CA PHE A 26 12.06 7.46 1.10
C PHE A 26 11.28 7.71 2.39
N GLU A 27 10.22 6.97 2.60
CA GLU A 27 9.37 7.02 3.79
C GLU A 27 9.22 5.62 4.36
N LEU A 28 9.31 5.51 5.69
CA LEU A 28 9.01 4.28 6.43
C LEU A 28 7.95 4.62 7.48
N HIS A 29 6.85 3.87 7.48
CA HIS A 29 5.72 4.09 8.37
C HIS A 29 5.43 2.84 9.21
N GLY A 30 4.95 3.07 10.42
CA GLY A 30 4.26 2.10 11.26
C GLY A 30 2.88 2.64 11.65
N GLY A 31 1.99 1.79 12.09
CA GLY A 31 0.66 2.24 12.49
C GLY A 31 -0.33 1.11 12.69
N GLU A 32 -1.61 1.47 12.62
CA GLU A 32 -2.73 0.56 12.90
C GLU A 32 -3.67 0.49 11.70
N VAL A 33 -4.36 -0.64 11.56
CA VAL A 33 -5.28 -0.93 10.47
C VAL A 33 -6.63 -1.38 11.01
N TYR A 34 -7.67 -0.72 10.55
CA TYR A 34 -9.05 -1.14 10.76
C TYR A 34 -9.61 -1.76 9.47
N ASN A 35 -10.02 -3.02 9.54
CA ASN A 35 -10.68 -3.73 8.44
C ASN A 35 -12.19 -3.60 8.56
N VAL A 36 -12.82 -3.08 7.52
CA VAL A 36 -14.28 -3.03 7.43
C VAL A 36 -14.82 -4.43 7.19
N PRO A 37 -15.89 -4.86 7.88
CA PRO A 37 -16.53 -6.14 7.58
C PRO A 37 -16.95 -6.24 6.11
N MET A 38 -16.47 -7.26 5.40
CA MET A 38 -16.67 -7.44 3.96
C MET A 38 -17.06 -8.88 3.63
N PRO A 39 -17.69 -9.12 2.46
CA PRO A 39 -18.05 -10.48 2.05
C PRO A 39 -16.84 -11.41 1.94
N LEU A 40 -16.99 -12.62 2.46
CA LEU A 40 -16.12 -13.76 2.24
C LEU A 40 -16.92 -14.89 1.62
N GLN A 41 -16.44 -15.42 0.50
CA GLN A 41 -17.02 -16.60 -0.13
C GLN A 41 -15.96 -17.69 -0.24
N ILE A 42 -16.22 -18.85 0.32
CA ILE A 42 -15.34 -20.03 0.27
C ILE A 42 -15.99 -21.08 -0.61
N LYS A 43 -15.23 -21.59 -1.54
CA LYS A 43 -15.63 -22.66 -2.48
C LYS A 43 -14.68 -23.83 -2.34
N GLN A 44 -15.21 -24.97 -1.95
CA GLN A 44 -14.50 -26.27 -1.94
C GLN A 44 -15.20 -27.26 -2.83
N GLN A 45 -14.44 -28.13 -3.48
CA GLN A 45 -15.00 -29.20 -4.30
C GLN A 45 -15.92 -30.10 -3.45
N THR A 46 -17.04 -30.53 -4.03
CA THR A 46 -18.03 -31.42 -3.41
C THR A 46 -18.84 -30.86 -2.25
N TYR A 47 -18.59 -29.63 -1.81
CA TYR A 47 -19.31 -29.00 -0.71
C TYR A 47 -20.09 -27.74 -1.15
N PRO A 48 -21.20 -27.41 -0.48
CA PRO A 48 -21.86 -26.13 -0.67
C PRO A 48 -20.93 -24.95 -0.39
N ASP A 49 -21.10 -23.84 -1.12
CA ASP A 49 -20.38 -22.59 -0.86
C ASP A 49 -20.68 -22.06 0.55
N ILE A 50 -19.63 -21.65 1.27
CA ILE A 50 -19.78 -20.87 2.50
C ILE A 50 -19.76 -19.40 2.12
N LYS A 51 -20.76 -18.64 2.59
CA LYS A 51 -20.86 -17.19 2.38
C LYS A 51 -21.13 -16.51 3.71
N LEU A 52 -20.30 -15.55 4.09
CA LEU A 52 -20.50 -14.75 5.30
C LEU A 52 -19.93 -13.34 5.11
N THR A 53 -20.30 -12.44 6.00
CA THR A 53 -19.59 -11.17 6.18
C THR A 53 -18.45 -11.41 7.15
N ALA A 54 -17.21 -11.36 6.66
CA ALA A 54 -16.03 -11.60 7.45
C ALA A 54 -15.67 -10.36 8.27
N ASN A 55 -15.39 -10.57 9.56
CA ASN A 55 -14.78 -9.59 10.43
C ASN A 55 -13.30 -9.96 10.57
N TYR A 56 -12.42 -9.03 10.21
CA TYR A 56 -10.97 -9.25 10.32
C TYR A 56 -10.36 -8.28 11.31
N HIS A 57 -9.47 -8.78 12.17
CA HIS A 57 -8.53 -7.91 12.89
C HIS A 57 -7.12 -8.02 12.29
N SER A 58 -6.28 -7.06 12.64
CA SER A 58 -4.87 -7.01 12.29
C SER A 58 -4.06 -6.88 13.57
N GLU A 59 -3.07 -7.74 13.75
CA GLU A 59 -2.14 -7.65 14.88
C GLU A 59 -0.96 -6.78 14.49
N SER A 60 -1.19 -5.46 14.37
CA SER A 60 -0.22 -4.54 13.79
C SER A 60 1.07 -4.40 14.59
N LEU A 61 1.04 -4.62 15.91
CA LEU A 61 2.20 -4.51 16.80
C LEU A 61 2.82 -5.86 17.18
N ILE A 62 2.25 -6.98 16.73
CA ILE A 62 2.78 -8.34 16.95
C ILE A 62 3.62 -8.75 15.74
N LEU A 63 4.77 -9.37 15.96
CA LEU A 63 5.67 -9.81 14.89
C LEU A 63 5.03 -10.85 13.96
N PRO A 64 5.23 -10.71 12.64
CA PRO A 64 5.82 -9.56 11.96
C PRO A 64 4.92 -8.33 12.05
N VAL A 65 5.48 -7.20 12.53
CA VAL A 65 4.71 -5.97 12.75
C VAL A 65 4.22 -5.36 11.44
N TYR A 66 3.19 -4.51 11.51
CA TYR A 66 2.79 -3.68 10.36
C TYR A 66 3.94 -2.76 9.97
N TRP A 67 4.23 -2.69 8.69
CA TRP A 67 5.12 -1.70 8.10
C TRP A 67 4.61 -1.28 6.72
N ASP A 68 4.94 -0.05 6.35
CA ASP A 68 4.70 0.53 5.04
C ASP A 68 5.94 1.33 4.66
N TRP A 69 6.57 0.99 3.55
CA TRP A 69 7.63 1.80 3.02
C TRP A 69 7.30 2.29 1.60
N ARG A 70 7.79 3.51 1.32
CA ARG A 70 7.51 4.19 0.06
C ARG A 70 8.75 4.87 -0.47
N PHE A 71 9.03 4.62 -1.73
CA PHE A 71 10.07 5.29 -2.50
C PHE A 71 9.42 6.16 -3.57
N SER A 72 9.74 7.47 -3.60
CA SER A 72 9.05 8.43 -4.45
C SER A 72 10.02 9.27 -5.27
N ARG A 73 9.65 9.52 -6.52
CA ARG A 73 10.30 10.49 -7.39
C ARG A 73 9.37 11.66 -7.64
N TRP A 74 9.71 12.81 -7.07
CA TRP A 74 8.98 14.05 -7.21
C TRP A 74 9.55 14.91 -8.34
N LYS A 75 8.67 15.46 -9.16
CA LYS A 75 8.99 16.50 -10.14
C LYS A 75 7.90 17.57 -10.04
N ASN A 76 8.29 18.80 -9.70
CA ASN A 76 7.35 19.82 -9.27
C ASN A 76 6.53 19.33 -8.06
N ASN A 77 5.21 19.44 -8.12
CA ASN A 77 4.29 19.02 -7.05
C ASN A 77 3.64 17.65 -7.33
N LYS A 78 4.26 16.82 -8.17
CA LYS A 78 3.73 15.50 -8.55
C LYS A 78 4.81 14.43 -8.37
N SER A 79 4.42 13.23 -7.94
CA SER A 79 5.32 12.09 -7.81
C SER A 79 4.80 10.86 -8.55
N TRP A 80 5.73 9.98 -8.89
CA TRP A 80 5.50 8.56 -9.02
C TRP A 80 6.14 7.87 -7.82
N GLU A 81 5.41 6.93 -7.22
CA GLU A 81 5.82 6.30 -5.98
C GLU A 81 5.63 4.79 -6.09
N PHE A 82 6.62 4.04 -5.62
CA PHE A 82 6.50 2.61 -5.34
C PHE A 82 6.32 2.42 -3.85
N GLU A 83 5.33 1.63 -3.46
CA GLU A 83 4.94 1.42 -2.07
C GLU A 83 4.72 -0.05 -1.80
N ALA A 84 5.20 -0.52 -0.65
CA ALA A 84 4.92 -1.85 -0.17
C ALA A 84 4.43 -1.77 1.28
N ILE A 85 3.36 -2.52 1.57
CA ILE A 85 2.73 -2.60 2.88
C ILE A 85 2.72 -4.06 3.33
N HIS A 86 3.11 -4.30 4.57
CA HIS A 86 2.87 -5.55 5.27
C HIS A 86 1.67 -5.39 6.19
N HIS A 87 0.63 -6.16 5.92
CA HIS A 87 -0.65 -6.15 6.62
C HIS A 87 -1.05 -7.59 6.91
N LYS A 88 -1.87 -7.82 7.94
CA LYS A 88 -2.34 -9.17 8.33
C LYS A 88 -3.86 -9.19 8.44
N LEU A 89 -4.45 -10.33 8.13
CA LEU A 89 -5.87 -10.60 8.28
C LEU A 89 -6.08 -11.86 9.11
N TYR A 90 -6.81 -11.74 10.21
CA TYR A 90 -7.27 -12.85 11.05
C TYR A 90 -8.79 -12.80 11.10
N LEU A 91 -9.44 -13.90 10.72
CA LEU A 91 -10.91 -14.01 10.78
C LEU A 91 -11.38 -14.20 12.21
N ASP A 92 -12.19 -13.25 12.73
CA ASP A 92 -12.73 -13.28 14.08
C ASP A 92 -13.99 -14.15 14.21
N ASN A 93 -14.86 -14.03 13.22
CA ASN A 93 -16.16 -14.71 13.23
C ASN A 93 -16.10 -16.07 12.53
N THR A 94 -15.27 -16.95 13.08
CA THR A 94 -15.17 -18.36 12.66
C THR A 94 -16.52 -19.09 12.82
N THR A 95 -16.66 -20.21 12.12
CA THR A 95 -17.87 -21.06 12.16
C THR A 95 -17.46 -22.52 12.37
N PRO A 96 -18.38 -23.46 12.65
CA PRO A 96 -18.05 -24.88 12.70
C PRO A 96 -17.41 -25.42 11.42
N GLU A 97 -17.69 -24.82 10.27
CA GLU A 97 -17.09 -25.17 8.99
C GLU A 97 -15.76 -24.43 8.72
N ILE A 98 -15.52 -23.27 9.35
CA ILE A 98 -14.29 -22.47 9.22
C ILE A 98 -13.62 -22.41 10.58
N GLN A 99 -12.69 -23.30 10.86
CA GLN A 99 -11.97 -23.34 12.12
C GLN A 99 -10.84 -22.31 12.16
N LYS A 100 -10.22 -22.00 11.00
CA LYS A 100 -9.16 -21.02 10.85
C LYS A 100 -9.20 -20.42 9.43
N PHE A 101 -9.09 -19.12 9.31
CA PHE A 101 -8.84 -18.46 8.03
C PHE A 101 -8.02 -17.19 8.29
N ASN A 102 -6.71 -17.27 8.07
CA ASN A 102 -5.76 -16.21 8.35
C ASN A 102 -4.86 -15.95 7.13
N ILE A 103 -4.37 -14.72 7.04
CA ILE A 103 -3.30 -14.32 6.13
C ILE A 103 -2.26 -13.62 7.02
N SER A 104 -1.62 -14.41 7.87
CA SER A 104 -0.83 -13.95 9.03
C SER A 104 0.62 -13.64 8.70
N HIS A 105 1.23 -14.35 7.75
CA HIS A 105 2.60 -14.09 7.30
C HIS A 105 2.66 -12.93 6.28
N GLY A 106 1.54 -12.40 5.87
CA GLY A 106 1.40 -11.18 5.10
C GLY A 106 0.27 -11.21 4.08
N PHE A 107 -0.61 -10.25 4.22
CA PHE A 107 -1.44 -9.71 3.15
C PHE A 107 -0.66 -8.51 2.61
N ASN A 108 0.44 -8.81 1.90
CA ASN A 108 1.37 -7.79 1.43
C ASN A 108 0.79 -7.08 0.22
N ILE A 109 0.85 -5.76 0.24
CA ILE A 109 0.33 -4.92 -0.83
C ILE A 109 1.50 -4.23 -1.52
N LEU A 110 1.63 -4.42 -2.85
CA LEU A 110 2.63 -3.76 -3.68
C LEU A 110 1.94 -2.83 -4.64
N MET A 111 2.27 -1.54 -4.62
CA MET A 111 1.53 -0.49 -5.34
C MET A 111 2.43 0.48 -6.08
N VAL A 112 1.85 1.04 -7.14
CA VAL A 112 2.35 2.25 -7.78
C VAL A 112 1.33 3.36 -7.54
N ASN A 113 1.79 4.46 -6.95
CA ASN A 113 0.96 5.61 -6.64
C ASN A 113 1.34 6.82 -7.48
N ARG A 114 0.35 7.68 -7.69
CA ARG A 114 0.51 9.04 -8.15
C ARG A 114 0.30 9.97 -6.97
N GLY A 115 1.34 10.73 -6.60
CA GLY A 115 1.28 11.72 -5.54
C GLY A 115 1.10 13.15 -6.05
N PHE A 116 0.43 13.98 -5.26
CA PHE A 116 0.16 15.40 -5.52
C PHE A 116 0.43 16.18 -4.23
N ASP A 117 1.44 17.07 -4.26
CA ASP A 117 1.78 17.94 -3.14
C ASP A 117 1.00 19.26 -3.31
N LYS A 118 0.08 19.55 -2.38
CA LYS A 118 -0.73 20.76 -2.36
C LYS A 118 -0.52 21.51 -1.04
N LYS A 119 0.50 22.37 -1.02
CA LYS A 119 0.86 23.22 0.15
C LYS A 119 1.12 22.39 1.42
N THR A 120 0.05 22.17 2.21
CA THR A 120 0.13 21.52 3.52
C THR A 120 -0.04 20.01 3.45
N PHE A 121 -0.81 19.51 2.46
CA PHE A 121 -1.18 18.12 2.34
C PHE A 121 -0.65 17.48 1.07
N ARG A 122 -0.30 16.21 1.17
CA ARG A 122 -0.03 15.33 0.04
C ARG A 122 -1.18 14.36 -0.14
N TYR A 123 -1.67 14.28 -1.35
CA TYR A 123 -2.71 13.34 -1.76
C TYR A 123 -2.08 12.27 -2.63
N ARG A 124 -2.57 11.04 -2.51
CA ARG A 124 -2.11 9.90 -3.30
C ARG A 124 -3.29 9.10 -3.80
N ALA A 125 -3.15 8.61 -5.01
CA ALA A 125 -4.02 7.60 -5.57
C ALA A 125 -3.15 6.55 -6.27
N GLY A 126 -3.46 5.28 -6.07
CA GLY A 126 -2.63 4.20 -6.59
C GLY A 126 -3.39 2.93 -6.87
N VAL A 127 -2.71 2.07 -7.60
CA VAL A 127 -3.15 0.72 -7.92
C VAL A 127 -2.01 -0.26 -7.68
N GLY A 128 -2.35 -1.49 -7.42
CA GLY A 128 -1.34 -2.51 -7.16
C GLY A 128 -1.90 -3.90 -7.10
N VAL A 129 -1.15 -4.76 -6.45
CA VAL A 129 -1.45 -6.19 -6.33
C VAL A 129 -1.23 -6.66 -4.90
N VAL A 130 -1.97 -7.70 -4.52
CA VAL A 130 -1.83 -8.38 -3.23
C VAL A 130 -0.98 -9.62 -3.42
N LEU A 131 0.04 -9.76 -2.58
CA LEU A 131 0.87 -10.95 -2.41
C LEU A 131 0.54 -11.55 -1.04
N ALA A 132 -0.21 -12.63 -1.00
CA ALA A 132 -0.73 -13.22 0.23
C ALA A 132 -0.11 -14.57 0.56
N HIS A 133 0.06 -14.81 1.88
CA HIS A 133 0.42 -16.11 2.43
C HIS A 133 -0.72 -16.60 3.33
N PRO A 134 -1.67 -17.37 2.79
CA PRO A 134 -2.83 -17.82 3.52
C PRO A 134 -2.55 -19.07 4.36
N GLU A 135 -3.23 -19.14 5.50
CA GLU A 135 -3.35 -20.31 6.36
C GLU A 135 -4.81 -20.57 6.67
N SER A 136 -5.28 -21.76 6.47
CA SER A 136 -6.68 -22.10 6.74
C SER A 136 -6.91 -23.50 7.22
N ILE A 137 -7.96 -23.69 8.03
CA ILE A 137 -8.56 -24.97 8.36
C ILE A 137 -10.05 -24.84 8.08
N ILE A 138 -10.51 -25.49 7.01
CA ILE A 138 -11.90 -25.40 6.56
C ILE A 138 -12.43 -26.81 6.42
N ARG A 139 -13.51 -27.14 7.18
CA ARG A 139 -14.08 -28.49 7.25
C ARG A 139 -13.01 -29.55 7.61
N GLY A 140 -12.11 -29.17 8.54
CA GLY A 140 -11.01 -30.01 9.00
C GLY A 140 -9.87 -30.20 7.99
N LYS A 141 -9.91 -29.54 6.83
CA LYS A 141 -8.86 -29.62 5.81
C LYS A 141 -7.91 -28.44 5.94
N GLU A 142 -6.64 -28.72 6.16
CA GLU A 142 -5.60 -27.71 6.38
C GLU A 142 -4.94 -27.26 5.08
N PHE A 143 -4.54 -25.99 5.04
CA PHE A 143 -3.75 -25.40 3.98
C PHE A 143 -2.80 -24.34 4.56
N GLY A 144 -1.52 -24.37 4.14
CA GLY A 144 -0.55 -23.32 4.47
C GLY A 144 0.06 -23.40 5.87
N ASN A 145 -0.17 -24.46 6.65
CA ASN A 145 0.34 -24.63 8.02
C ASN A 145 1.81 -25.06 8.11
N SER A 146 2.56 -25.16 7.02
CA SER A 146 3.98 -25.53 7.09
C SER A 146 4.81 -24.38 7.64
N THR A 147 5.31 -24.54 8.84
CA THR A 147 6.17 -23.58 9.55
C THR A 147 7.58 -23.45 8.98
N GLU A 148 7.92 -24.18 7.92
CA GLU A 148 9.32 -24.43 7.55
C GLU A 148 9.83 -23.71 6.31
N ASP A 149 8.96 -23.14 5.46
CA ASP A 149 9.44 -22.48 4.24
C ASP A 149 8.78 -21.13 4.00
N MET A 150 9.48 -20.05 4.31
CA MET A 150 9.08 -18.68 3.90
C MET A 150 8.99 -18.51 2.38
N ASP A 151 9.58 -19.42 1.61
CA ASP A 151 9.70 -19.30 0.15
C ASP A 151 8.52 -19.88 -0.64
N THR A 152 7.67 -20.72 -0.08
CA THR A 152 6.69 -21.49 -0.87
C THR A 152 5.23 -21.07 -0.67
N GLY A 153 4.95 -20.15 0.26
CA GLY A 153 3.57 -19.82 0.68
C GLY A 153 2.99 -18.54 0.09
N TYR A 154 3.77 -17.72 -0.64
CA TYR A 154 3.27 -16.45 -1.18
C TYR A 154 2.70 -16.58 -2.58
N TYR A 155 1.49 -16.03 -2.77
CA TYR A 155 0.78 -16.05 -4.05
C TYR A 155 0.34 -14.64 -4.44
N LEU A 156 0.46 -14.31 -5.72
CA LEU A 156 -0.18 -13.13 -6.29
C LEU A 156 -1.69 -13.42 -6.36
N THR A 157 -2.49 -12.65 -5.61
CA THR A 157 -3.88 -13.03 -5.34
C THR A 157 -4.91 -12.10 -5.95
N GLY A 158 -4.56 -10.84 -6.25
CA GLY A 158 -5.51 -9.96 -6.91
C GLY A 158 -5.13 -8.48 -6.86
N PRO A 159 -6.01 -7.62 -7.39
CA PRO A 159 -5.78 -6.17 -7.47
C PRO A 159 -6.07 -5.46 -6.16
N VAL A 160 -5.45 -4.28 -5.99
CA VAL A 160 -5.72 -3.33 -4.92
C VAL A 160 -5.75 -1.90 -5.45
N PHE A 161 -6.60 -1.07 -4.84
CA PHE A 161 -6.69 0.36 -5.05
C PHE A 161 -6.33 1.08 -3.75
N ASN A 162 -5.71 2.25 -3.86
CA ASN A 162 -5.26 3.06 -2.73
C ASN A 162 -5.64 4.53 -2.91
N LEU A 163 -6.13 5.14 -1.83
CA LEU A 163 -6.26 6.58 -1.67
C LEU A 163 -5.62 6.97 -0.35
N ALA A 164 -4.80 8.04 -0.33
CA ALA A 164 -4.16 8.50 0.90
C ALA A 164 -4.05 10.02 0.96
N ILE A 165 -4.05 10.52 2.19
CA ILE A 165 -3.75 11.91 2.52
C ILE A 165 -2.74 11.94 3.66
N SER A 166 -1.70 12.76 3.52
CA SER A 166 -0.68 12.94 4.55
C SER A 166 -0.29 14.41 4.71
N ARG A 167 0.32 14.72 5.86
CA ARG A 167 0.82 16.06 6.18
C ARG A 167 2.29 15.98 6.60
N PRO A 168 3.25 16.14 5.68
CA PRO A 168 4.66 16.15 6.03
C PRO A 168 5.01 17.32 6.96
N ILE A 169 5.62 17.03 8.09
CA ILE A 169 6.09 18.01 9.09
C ILE A 169 7.60 18.00 9.07
N ARG A 170 8.20 19.07 8.58
CA ARG A 170 9.66 19.18 8.44
C ARG A 170 10.36 19.24 9.77
N LEU A 171 11.41 18.42 9.93
CA LEU A 171 12.34 18.45 11.07
C LEU A 171 13.69 19.10 10.71
N GLY A 172 13.82 19.55 9.45
CA GLY A 172 15.02 20.16 8.90
C GLY A 172 15.01 20.14 7.38
N SER A 173 16.17 20.29 6.76
CA SER A 173 16.28 20.38 5.31
C SER A 173 15.97 19.06 4.59
N ARG A 174 16.23 17.92 5.23
CA ARG A 174 16.11 16.59 4.61
C ARG A 174 15.08 15.70 5.29
N PHE A 175 14.85 15.82 6.57
CA PHE A 175 14.04 14.92 7.36
C PHE A 175 12.65 15.49 7.65
N TYR A 176 11.67 14.61 7.77
CA TYR A 176 10.30 14.97 8.13
C TYR A 176 9.56 13.80 8.77
N ILE A 177 8.56 14.13 9.58
CA ILE A 177 7.55 13.19 10.05
C ILE A 177 6.35 13.29 9.11
N ASN A 178 5.71 12.16 8.81
CA ASN A 178 4.60 12.09 7.88
C ASN A 178 3.41 11.31 8.47
N PRO A 179 2.55 11.96 9.28
CA PRO A 179 1.26 11.37 9.61
C PRO A 179 0.42 11.23 8.33
N GLU A 180 -0.15 10.05 8.15
CA GLU A 180 -0.93 9.69 6.98
C GLU A 180 -2.15 8.88 7.38
N THR A 181 -3.27 9.13 6.73
CA THR A 181 -4.40 8.20 6.66
C THR A 181 -4.56 7.73 5.22
N LYS A 182 -4.84 6.44 5.07
CA LYS A 182 -5.09 5.84 3.77
C LYS A 182 -6.24 4.85 3.82
N THR A 183 -6.82 4.61 2.66
CA THR A 183 -7.84 3.59 2.45
C THR A 183 -7.38 2.69 1.32
N THR A 184 -7.35 1.39 1.58
CA THR A 184 -7.09 0.38 0.55
C THR A 184 -8.35 -0.45 0.32
N PHE A 185 -8.63 -0.76 -0.95
CA PHE A 185 -9.66 -1.72 -1.34
C PHE A 185 -9.03 -2.79 -2.20
N ALA A 186 -9.07 -4.03 -1.71
CA ALA A 186 -8.48 -5.18 -2.38
C ALA A 186 -9.52 -6.26 -2.65
N TYR A 187 -9.33 -6.96 -3.76
CA TYR A 187 -9.94 -8.26 -4.03
C TYR A 187 -8.82 -9.29 -4.12
N SER A 188 -9.01 -10.44 -3.47
CA SER A 188 -8.02 -11.52 -3.48
C SER A 188 -8.65 -12.88 -3.68
N TYR A 189 -8.12 -13.63 -4.62
CA TYR A 189 -8.41 -15.04 -4.85
C TYR A 189 -7.41 -15.88 -4.03
N ILE A 190 -7.87 -16.38 -2.90
CA ILE A 190 -7.02 -17.06 -1.92
C ILE A 190 -7.16 -18.57 -2.07
N LYS A 191 -6.04 -19.28 -2.25
CA LYS A 191 -6.02 -20.74 -2.28
C LYS A 191 -6.29 -21.30 -0.88
N ILE A 192 -7.04 -22.38 -0.84
CA ILE A 192 -7.30 -23.19 0.35
C ILE A 192 -7.23 -24.68 -0.05
N SER A 193 -7.31 -25.59 0.92
CA SER A 193 -7.38 -27.01 0.61
C SER A 193 -8.64 -27.33 -0.21
N GLU A 194 -8.43 -27.98 -1.37
CA GLU A 194 -9.46 -28.39 -2.32
C GLU A 194 -10.37 -27.26 -2.86
N GLY A 195 -9.85 -26.02 -2.91
CA GLY A 195 -10.65 -24.93 -3.41
C GLY A 195 -10.01 -23.55 -3.30
N HIS A 196 -10.87 -22.55 -3.17
CA HIS A 196 -10.45 -21.14 -3.03
C HIS A 196 -11.44 -20.32 -2.21
N ALA A 197 -10.95 -19.19 -1.72
CA ALA A 197 -11.77 -18.17 -1.10
C ALA A 197 -11.67 -16.85 -1.88
N ASN A 198 -12.81 -16.19 -2.09
CA ASN A 198 -12.88 -14.82 -2.59
C ASN A 198 -12.94 -13.88 -1.40
N VAL A 199 -11.88 -13.12 -1.20
CA VAL A 199 -11.70 -12.19 -0.09
C VAL A 199 -11.79 -10.76 -0.61
N TYR A 200 -12.72 -9.99 -0.06
CA TYR A 200 -12.75 -8.54 -0.23
C TYR A 200 -12.22 -7.91 1.05
N ASN A 201 -11.34 -6.93 0.92
CA ASN A 201 -10.81 -6.21 2.06
C ASN A 201 -10.86 -4.70 1.78
N LEU A 202 -11.64 -3.99 2.59
CA LEU A 202 -11.63 -2.54 2.68
C LEU A 202 -10.97 -2.19 4.01
N ALA A 203 -9.83 -1.52 3.97
CA ALA A 203 -9.07 -1.19 5.16
C ALA A 203 -8.76 0.31 5.26
N PHE A 204 -8.86 0.83 6.49
CA PHE A 204 -8.42 2.16 6.86
C PHE A 204 -7.13 2.06 7.66
N HIS A 205 -6.08 2.72 7.22
CA HIS A 205 -4.78 2.75 7.89
C HIS A 205 -4.57 4.13 8.50
N LEU A 206 -4.18 4.16 9.78
CA LEU A 206 -3.70 5.36 10.46
C LEU A 206 -2.23 5.12 10.80
N ILE A 207 -1.35 5.83 10.10
CA ILE A 207 0.08 5.56 10.13
C ILE A 207 0.90 6.81 10.38
N LEU A 208 2.04 6.62 11.01
CA LEU A 208 3.03 7.65 11.24
C LEU A 208 4.36 7.21 10.61
N GLY A 209 4.88 8.04 9.74
CA GLY A 209 6.12 7.77 9.02
C GLY A 209 7.24 8.74 9.35
N PHE A 210 8.45 8.24 9.11
CA PHE A 210 9.66 9.04 9.03
C PHE A 210 10.13 9.07 7.58
N GLY A 211 10.37 10.27 7.06
CA GLY A 211 10.77 10.47 5.67
C GLY A 211 12.10 11.18 5.54
N VAL A 212 12.83 10.84 4.48
CA VAL A 212 14.08 11.48 4.08
C VAL A 212 14.03 11.93 2.63
N ASP A 213 14.45 13.16 2.36
CA ASP A 213 14.64 13.72 1.03
C ASP A 213 16.09 13.56 0.57
N PHE A 214 16.29 12.89 -0.56
CA PHE A 214 17.57 12.86 -1.26
C PHE A 214 17.59 14.02 -2.27
N ILE A 215 18.34 15.07 -1.94
CA ILE A 215 18.50 16.22 -2.85
C ILE A 215 19.55 15.83 -3.89
N GLN A 216 19.20 15.81 -5.16
CA GLN A 216 20.21 15.69 -6.21
C GLN A 216 21.09 16.94 -6.19
N PRO A 217 22.43 16.81 -6.31
CA PRO A 217 23.31 17.96 -6.48
C PRO A 217 22.85 18.77 -7.68
N LYS A 218 22.83 20.10 -7.56
CA LYS A 218 22.66 20.95 -8.74
C LYS A 218 23.81 20.62 -9.67
N GLU A 219 23.52 20.05 -10.82
CA GLU A 219 24.50 20.05 -11.92
C GLU A 219 24.89 21.49 -12.19
N LYS A 220 26.18 21.77 -12.04
CA LYS A 220 26.80 23.08 -12.27
C LYS A 220 26.81 23.41 -13.77
#